data_396db8a4a590c792807da2c659c2a7fb
#
_entry.id   396db8a4a590c792807da2c659c2a7fb
#
_cell.length_a   1.000
_cell.length_b   1.000
_cell.length_c   1.000
_cell.angle_alpha   90.00
_cell.angle_beta   90.00
_cell.angle_gamma   90.00
#
_symmetry.space_group_name_H-M   'P 1'
#
loop_
_entity.id
_entity.type
_entity.pdbx_description
1 polymer ?
#
loop_
_entity_poly.entity_id
_entity_poly.type
_entity_poly.pdbx_seq_one_letter_code
_entity_poly.pdbx_strand_id
1 'polypeptide(L)'
;MGFKKSLVCFILLSSFFTFSQNNINFTNQLPEFQRIVTDIVKGKSKKNIEIDGNKYYFKKNTKAKIILRGNKNSITAPVNYNYVDQVFEMVNKDMILELDPSKIDGVQFENDYFTVYNGTFYKLITENENFSVLKFVSVVLVKPDYVPGIEDKPNLRYRRDDQMFTLKDGKLRKFKLNKKAIFSLFKNKESEVKKYFKSNKISIRDDADLKLVFDNFKNDLK
;
A
#
# COMPACT_ATOMS: atom_id res chain seq x y z
N MET A 1 -51.04 -41.16 38.06
CA MET A 1 -50.02 -41.61 37.06
C MET A 1 -49.51 -40.39 36.37
N GLY A 2 -48.37 -39.82 36.81
CA GLY A 2 -47.86 -38.57 36.35
C GLY A 2 -46.69 -38.80 35.42
N PHE A 3 -46.81 -38.33 34.19
CA PHE A 3 -45.69 -38.31 33.21
C PHE A 3 -44.77 -37.11 33.49
N LYS A 4 -43.53 -37.38 33.94
CA LYS A 4 -42.47 -36.42 34.01
C LYS A 4 -41.93 -36.19 32.61
N LYS A 5 -42.12 -34.97 32.07
CA LYS A 5 -41.44 -34.51 30.84
C LYS A 5 -40.01 -34.08 31.21
N SER A 6 -39.02 -34.86 30.75
CA SER A 6 -37.62 -34.52 30.84
C SER A 6 -37.27 -33.50 29.72
N LEU A 7 -36.95 -32.28 30.13
CA LEU A 7 -36.46 -31.22 29.22
C LEU A 7 -34.96 -31.41 29.04
N VAL A 8 -34.56 -31.99 27.90
CA VAL A 8 -33.15 -32.06 27.51
C VAL A 8 -32.73 -30.70 26.92
N CYS A 9 -32.02 -29.92 27.72
CA CYS A 9 -31.37 -28.68 27.23
C CYS A 9 -30.15 -29.03 26.37
N PHE A 10 -30.28 -28.89 25.04
CA PHE A 10 -29.17 -29.03 24.12
C PHE A 10 -28.38 -27.71 24.14
N ILE A 11 -27.32 -27.67 24.93
CA ILE A 11 -26.36 -26.54 24.91
C ILE A 11 -25.48 -26.73 23.67
N LEU A 12 -25.81 -26.00 22.61
CA LEU A 12 -24.94 -25.81 21.47
C LEU A 12 -23.74 -24.92 21.90
N LEU A 13 -22.62 -25.55 22.27
CA LEU A 13 -21.33 -24.89 22.37
C LEU A 13 -20.89 -24.53 20.96
N SER A 14 -21.26 -23.33 20.51
CA SER A 14 -20.60 -22.68 19.40
C SER A 14 -19.20 -22.25 19.84
N SER A 15 -18.20 -23.08 19.58
CA SER A 15 -16.80 -22.73 19.70
C SER A 15 -16.47 -21.64 18.65
N PHE A 16 -16.54 -20.39 19.07
CA PHE A 16 -15.95 -19.29 18.35
C PHE A 16 -14.44 -19.51 18.36
N PHE A 17 -13.90 -20.03 17.27
CA PHE A 17 -12.48 -19.93 17.00
C PHE A 17 -12.16 -18.46 16.78
N THR A 18 -11.85 -17.74 17.84
CA THR A 18 -11.21 -16.45 17.76
C THR A 18 -9.79 -16.69 17.26
N PHE A 19 -9.56 -16.46 15.98
CA PHE A 19 -8.21 -16.31 15.46
C PHE A 19 -7.62 -15.08 16.14
N SER A 20 -6.92 -15.29 17.24
CA SER A 20 -6.09 -14.27 17.87
C SER A 20 -4.98 -13.90 16.87
N GLN A 21 -5.20 -12.86 16.09
CA GLN A 21 -4.11 -12.19 15.38
C GLN A 21 -3.24 -11.55 16.45
N ASN A 22 -2.03 -12.06 16.67
CA ASN A 22 -1.05 -11.44 17.54
C ASN A 22 -0.61 -10.10 16.91
N ASN A 23 -1.42 -9.07 17.11
CA ASN A 23 -1.08 -7.69 16.78
C ASN A 23 -0.30 -7.12 17.96
N ILE A 24 0.99 -6.93 17.79
CA ILE A 24 1.83 -6.22 18.76
C ILE A 24 1.53 -4.73 18.63
N ASN A 25 0.83 -4.17 19.60
CA ASN A 25 0.57 -2.74 19.67
C ASN A 25 1.80 -1.99 20.22
N PHE A 26 2.21 -0.92 19.55
CA PHE A 26 3.39 -0.10 19.84
C PHE A 26 3.51 0.37 21.29
N THR A 27 2.41 0.46 22.03
CA THR A 27 2.36 1.12 23.34
C THR A 27 2.63 0.22 24.53
N ASN A 28 2.56 -1.13 24.42
CA ASN A 28 2.49 -2.00 25.60
C ASN A 28 3.55 -3.11 25.71
N GLN A 29 4.49 -3.29 24.75
CA GLN A 29 5.49 -4.35 24.82
C GLN A 29 6.87 -3.87 24.35
N LEU A 30 7.48 -2.96 25.12
CA LEU A 30 8.75 -2.33 24.79
C LEU A 30 9.92 -3.28 24.44
N PRO A 31 10.22 -4.38 25.16
CA PRO A 31 11.39 -5.19 24.84
C PRO A 31 11.25 -6.02 23.55
N GLU A 32 10.10 -6.66 23.35
CA GLU A 32 9.86 -7.48 22.15
C GLU A 32 9.68 -6.60 20.91
N PHE A 33 8.98 -5.48 21.06
CA PHE A 33 8.87 -4.49 20.02
C PHE A 33 10.23 -3.92 19.61
N GLN A 34 11.10 -3.56 20.54
CA GLN A 34 12.45 -3.05 20.25
C GLN A 34 13.27 -4.07 19.48
N ARG A 35 13.23 -5.36 19.86
CA ARG A 35 13.92 -6.42 19.14
C ARG A 35 13.46 -6.54 17.70
N ILE A 36 12.15 -6.62 17.48
CA ILE A 36 11.58 -6.74 16.13
C ILE A 36 11.89 -5.49 15.29
N VAL A 37 11.76 -4.29 15.86
CA VAL A 37 12.09 -3.04 15.16
C VAL A 37 13.57 -3.00 14.78
N THR A 38 14.47 -3.44 15.64
CA THR A 38 15.91 -3.51 15.34
C THR A 38 16.20 -4.41 14.13
N ASP A 39 15.42 -5.48 13.98
CA ASP A 39 15.58 -6.42 12.86
C ASP A 39 15.04 -5.93 11.53
N ILE A 40 14.07 -5.00 11.54
CA ILE A 40 13.35 -4.55 10.31
C ILE A 40 13.64 -3.11 9.89
N VAL A 41 14.43 -2.34 10.66
CA VAL A 41 14.70 -0.92 10.36
C VAL A 41 16.19 -0.63 10.26
N LYS A 42 16.50 0.41 9.45
CA LYS A 42 17.83 1.03 9.37
C LYS A 42 17.71 2.50 9.77
N GLY A 43 18.57 2.95 10.67
CA GLY A 43 18.62 4.35 11.07
C GLY A 43 19.35 5.22 10.04
N LYS A 44 18.85 6.42 9.80
CA LYS A 44 19.58 7.46 9.08
C LYS A 44 19.46 8.83 9.75
N SER A 45 20.42 9.69 9.52
CA SER A 45 20.40 11.08 10.00
C SER A 45 19.44 11.93 9.17
N LYS A 46 18.74 12.86 9.81
CA LYS A 46 17.90 13.86 9.13
C LYS A 46 18.81 14.86 8.37
N LYS A 47 18.60 15.01 7.06
CA LYS A 47 19.20 16.09 6.25
C LYS A 47 18.12 17.11 5.95
N ASN A 48 18.33 18.37 6.35
CA ASN A 48 17.47 19.49 6.01
C ASN A 48 17.92 20.11 4.69
N ILE A 49 17.21 19.83 3.61
CA ILE A 49 17.29 20.55 2.34
C ILE A 49 15.88 21.08 2.09
N GLU A 50 15.75 22.41 1.94
CA GLU A 50 14.47 23.03 1.59
C GLU A 50 14.16 22.77 0.11
N ILE A 51 13.08 22.00 -0.11
CA ILE A 51 12.54 21.68 -1.44
C ILE A 51 11.03 21.82 -1.35
N ASP A 52 10.44 22.53 -2.30
CA ASP A 52 9.00 22.72 -2.35
C ASP A 52 8.26 21.41 -2.63
N GLY A 53 7.08 21.28 -2.01
CA GLY A 53 6.24 20.09 -2.14
C GLY A 53 6.46 19.06 -1.04
N ASN A 54 5.84 17.92 -1.18
CA ASN A 54 5.88 16.86 -0.18
C ASN A 54 6.60 15.62 -0.72
N LYS A 55 7.63 15.19 -0.04
CA LYS A 55 8.33 13.93 -0.32
C LYS A 55 7.64 12.70 0.27
N TYR A 56 6.55 12.87 1.00
CA TYR A 56 5.83 11.80 1.67
C TYR A 56 4.44 11.55 1.07
N TYR A 57 3.98 10.32 1.18
CA TYR A 57 2.67 9.88 0.70
C TYR A 57 1.52 10.53 1.48
N PHE A 58 1.63 10.56 2.82
CA PHE A 58 0.67 11.20 3.71
C PHE A 58 1.21 12.53 4.24
N LYS A 59 0.32 13.43 4.61
CA LYS A 59 0.70 14.71 5.24
C LYS A 59 1.43 14.52 6.58
N LYS A 60 1.16 13.42 7.27
CA LYS A 60 1.78 13.02 8.54
C LYS A 60 1.91 11.50 8.61
N ASN A 61 2.74 11.00 9.52
CA ASN A 61 2.83 9.57 9.78
C ASN A 61 1.45 9.01 10.13
N THR A 62 1.07 7.94 9.46
CA THR A 62 -0.25 7.33 9.53
C THR A 62 -0.11 5.91 10.08
N LYS A 63 -1.02 5.52 10.96
CA LYS A 63 -1.05 4.18 11.56
C LYS A 63 -1.21 3.13 10.46
N ALA A 64 -0.30 2.17 10.41
CA ALA A 64 -0.33 1.06 9.47
C ALA A 64 0.03 -0.26 10.15
N LYS A 65 -0.45 -1.35 9.58
CA LYS A 65 -0.09 -2.71 9.93
C LYS A 65 1.05 -3.15 9.03
N ILE A 66 2.23 -3.41 9.61
CA ILE A 66 3.44 -3.90 8.93
C ILE A 66 3.43 -5.41 9.02
N ILE A 67 3.37 -6.10 7.90
CA ILE A 67 3.28 -7.56 7.80
C ILE A 67 4.70 -8.11 7.67
N LEU A 68 5.12 -8.91 8.65
CA LEU A 68 6.47 -9.47 8.71
C LEU A 68 6.60 -10.66 7.76
N ARG A 69 7.75 -10.75 7.07
CA ARG A 69 8.02 -11.84 6.12
C ARG A 69 8.13 -13.18 6.81
N GLY A 70 7.50 -14.19 6.21
CA GLY A 70 7.64 -15.58 6.62
C GLY A 70 6.93 -15.96 7.92
N ASN A 71 6.20 -15.03 8.54
CA ASN A 71 5.37 -15.36 9.68
C ASN A 71 4.02 -14.59 9.62
N LYS A 72 3.03 -15.08 10.35
CA LYS A 72 1.70 -14.44 10.41
C LYS A 72 1.66 -13.21 11.32
N ASN A 73 2.78 -12.80 11.90
CA ASN A 73 2.86 -11.70 12.84
C ASN A 73 2.86 -10.37 12.09
N SER A 74 2.33 -9.35 12.72
CA SER A 74 2.34 -7.99 12.22
C SER A 74 2.59 -7.01 13.35
N ILE A 75 3.16 -5.87 13.00
CA ILE A 75 3.39 -4.75 13.91
C ILE A 75 2.50 -3.60 13.47
N THR A 76 1.90 -2.90 14.43
CA THR A 76 1.16 -1.68 14.14
C THR A 76 1.98 -0.47 14.58
N ALA A 77 2.31 0.41 13.63
CA ALA A 77 3.11 1.60 13.89
C ALA A 77 2.70 2.79 13.00
N PRO A 78 2.95 4.04 13.44
CA PRO A 78 2.79 5.21 12.60
C PRO A 78 3.98 5.31 11.63
N VAL A 79 3.72 5.14 10.33
CA VAL A 79 4.73 5.21 9.27
C VAL A 79 4.28 6.13 8.14
N ASN A 80 5.22 6.53 7.29
CA ASN A 80 4.94 7.22 6.05
C ASN A 80 5.84 6.70 4.93
N TYR A 81 5.34 6.69 3.71
CA TYR A 81 6.14 6.31 2.56
C TYR A 81 6.89 7.53 2.03
N ASN A 82 8.20 7.44 1.96
CA ASN A 82 9.07 8.45 1.38
C ASN A 82 9.22 8.18 -0.13
N TYR A 83 8.70 9.07 -0.95
CA TYR A 83 8.74 8.95 -2.41
C TYR A 83 10.15 9.03 -3.01
N VAL A 84 11.07 9.72 -2.33
CA VAL A 84 12.43 9.95 -2.81
C VAL A 84 13.29 8.72 -2.58
N ASP A 85 13.26 8.23 -1.34
CA ASP A 85 14.07 7.08 -0.92
C ASP A 85 13.37 5.75 -1.20
N GLN A 86 12.08 5.76 -1.58
CA GLN A 86 11.29 4.58 -1.94
C GLN A 86 11.13 3.58 -0.78
N VAL A 87 11.07 4.10 0.45
CA VAL A 87 10.97 3.30 1.68
C VAL A 87 9.87 3.82 2.59
N PHE A 88 9.42 2.97 3.51
CA PHE A 88 8.60 3.42 4.63
C PHE A 88 9.50 3.89 5.76
N GLU A 89 9.16 5.05 6.32
CA GLU A 89 9.85 5.67 7.44
C GLU A 89 8.92 5.78 8.65
N MET A 90 9.49 5.57 9.84
CA MET A 90 8.90 5.99 11.11
C MET A 90 9.84 6.94 11.82
N VAL A 91 9.29 7.88 12.59
CA VAL A 91 10.09 8.78 13.42
C VAL A 91 10.10 8.24 14.83
N ASN A 92 11.29 8.02 15.37
CA ASN A 92 11.50 7.65 16.77
C ASN A 92 12.42 8.68 17.40
N LYS A 93 11.86 9.59 18.24
CA LYS A 93 12.56 10.75 18.80
C LYS A 93 13.20 11.57 17.65
N ASP A 94 14.52 11.66 17.62
CA ASP A 94 15.27 12.45 16.62
C ASP A 94 15.81 11.58 15.45
N MET A 95 15.50 10.29 15.45
CA MET A 95 15.94 9.37 14.40
C MET A 95 14.82 9.06 13.43
N ILE A 96 15.19 8.91 12.15
CA ILE A 96 14.34 8.30 11.13
C ILE A 96 14.74 6.85 11.00
N LEU A 97 13.77 5.97 11.15
CA LEU A 97 13.93 4.52 11.00
C LEU A 97 13.27 4.09 9.70
N GLU A 98 14.02 3.45 8.81
CA GLU A 98 13.52 2.92 7.53
C GLU A 98 13.16 1.44 7.66
N LEU A 99 12.00 1.05 7.15
CA LEU A 99 11.62 -0.36 7.08
C LEU A 99 12.44 -1.09 6.02
N ASP A 100 13.06 -2.19 6.40
CA ASP A 100 13.80 -3.05 5.47
C ASP A 100 12.81 -3.91 4.65
N PRO A 101 12.69 -3.70 3.32
CA PRO A 101 11.77 -4.46 2.48
C PRO A 101 12.11 -5.94 2.40
N SER A 102 13.33 -6.35 2.78
CA SER A 102 13.69 -7.77 2.82
C SER A 102 13.04 -8.53 3.98
N LYS A 103 12.57 -7.83 5.00
CA LYS A 103 12.05 -8.38 6.26
C LYS A 103 10.53 -8.33 6.37
N ILE A 104 9.85 -7.69 5.41
CA ILE A 104 8.40 -7.51 5.43
C ILE A 104 7.78 -7.96 4.11
N ASP A 105 6.51 -8.37 4.15
CA ASP A 105 5.72 -8.72 2.97
C ASP A 105 4.89 -7.53 2.49
N GLY A 106 4.54 -6.61 3.40
CA GLY A 106 3.82 -5.41 3.01
C GLY A 106 3.45 -4.49 4.17
N VAL A 107 2.82 -3.36 3.80
CA VAL A 107 2.34 -2.32 4.73
C VAL A 107 0.90 -2.01 4.40
N GLN A 108 -0.02 -2.28 5.33
CA GLN A 108 -1.45 -2.07 5.18
C GLN A 108 -1.91 -0.82 5.94
N PHE A 109 -2.43 0.14 5.21
CA PHE A 109 -3.22 1.26 5.73
C PHE A 109 -4.72 0.92 5.64
N GLU A 110 -5.57 1.82 6.07
CA GLU A 110 -7.03 1.64 6.01
C GLU A 110 -7.51 1.32 4.58
N ASN A 111 -7.08 2.14 3.60
CA ASN A 111 -7.54 2.04 2.22
C ASN A 111 -6.46 1.61 1.23
N ASP A 112 -5.19 1.58 1.65
CA ASP A 112 -4.06 1.34 0.78
C ASP A 112 -3.21 0.18 1.29
N TYR A 113 -2.83 -0.71 0.39
CA TYR A 113 -1.88 -1.77 0.68
C TYR A 113 -0.65 -1.62 -0.21
N PHE A 114 0.52 -1.65 0.41
CA PHE A 114 1.80 -1.71 -0.28
C PHE A 114 2.41 -3.09 -0.10
N THR A 115 2.67 -3.76 -1.20
CA THR A 115 3.38 -5.04 -1.24
C THR A 115 4.85 -4.84 -1.58
N VAL A 116 5.67 -5.84 -1.30
CA VAL A 116 7.09 -5.86 -1.67
C VAL A 116 7.32 -6.84 -2.81
N TYR A 117 7.94 -6.36 -3.88
CA TYR A 117 8.41 -7.20 -4.98
C TYR A 117 9.85 -6.85 -5.35
N ASN A 118 10.74 -7.85 -5.32
CA ASN A 118 12.19 -7.67 -5.56
C ASN A 118 12.81 -6.52 -4.74
N GLY A 119 12.45 -6.43 -3.44
CA GLY A 119 12.99 -5.42 -2.53
C GLY A 119 12.44 -4.02 -2.73
N THR A 120 11.42 -3.84 -3.56
CA THR A 120 10.78 -2.55 -3.86
C THR A 120 9.33 -2.56 -3.41
N PHE A 121 8.88 -1.44 -2.84
CA PHE A 121 7.47 -1.26 -2.46
C PHE A 121 6.63 -0.82 -3.64
N TYR A 122 5.49 -1.48 -3.83
CA TYR A 122 4.48 -1.12 -4.80
C TYR A 122 3.11 -1.00 -4.11
N LYS A 123 2.37 0.05 -4.42
CA LYS A 123 0.96 0.11 -4.02
C LYS A 123 0.18 -0.91 -4.86
N LEU A 124 -0.52 -1.81 -4.18
CA LEU A 124 -1.41 -2.78 -4.83
C LEU A 124 -2.72 -2.09 -5.23
N ILE A 125 -3.05 -2.14 -6.50
CA ILE A 125 -4.33 -1.66 -7.00
C ILE A 125 -5.37 -2.78 -6.96
N THR A 126 -5.03 -3.94 -7.52
CA THR A 126 -5.84 -5.16 -7.44
C THR A 126 -4.98 -6.40 -7.66
N GLU A 127 -5.48 -7.55 -7.23
CA GLU A 127 -4.87 -8.86 -7.49
C GLU A 127 -5.91 -9.97 -7.64
N ASN A 128 -5.54 -10.99 -8.40
CA ASN A 128 -6.14 -12.30 -8.39
C ASN A 128 -5.04 -13.36 -8.28
N GLU A 129 -5.36 -14.66 -8.39
CA GLU A 129 -4.42 -15.77 -8.17
C GLU A 129 -3.11 -15.67 -9.00
N ASN A 130 -3.18 -15.13 -10.21
CA ASN A 130 -2.07 -15.17 -11.16
C ASN A 130 -1.68 -13.79 -11.71
N PHE A 131 -2.35 -12.74 -11.29
CA PHE A 131 -2.18 -11.41 -11.86
C PHE A 131 -2.38 -10.32 -10.82
N SER A 132 -1.46 -9.36 -10.78
CA SER A 132 -1.60 -8.17 -9.95
C SER A 132 -1.38 -6.90 -10.78
N VAL A 133 -2.10 -5.84 -10.44
CA VAL A 133 -1.86 -4.48 -10.92
C VAL A 133 -1.21 -3.69 -9.81
N LEU A 134 -0.02 -3.20 -10.07
CA LEU A 134 0.85 -2.54 -9.10
C LEU A 134 1.13 -1.11 -9.56
N LYS A 135 1.23 -0.20 -8.59
CA LYS A 135 1.63 1.19 -8.82
C LYS A 135 2.92 1.49 -8.05
N PHE A 136 3.97 1.80 -8.79
CA PHE A 136 5.18 2.36 -8.22
C PHE A 136 4.96 3.85 -8.00
N VAL A 137 4.88 4.26 -6.74
CA VAL A 137 4.62 5.65 -6.38
C VAL A 137 5.94 6.37 -6.16
N SER A 138 6.18 7.43 -6.92
CA SER A 138 7.45 8.14 -6.89
C SER A 138 7.30 9.64 -7.17
N VAL A 139 8.38 10.38 -6.92
CA VAL A 139 8.52 11.78 -7.29
C VAL A 139 9.84 11.99 -8.02
N VAL A 140 9.85 12.98 -8.89
CA VAL A 140 11.08 13.52 -9.48
C VAL A 140 11.29 14.94 -9.00
N LEU A 141 12.56 15.30 -8.81
CA LEU A 141 12.94 16.65 -8.48
C LEU A 141 13.02 17.47 -9.77
N VAL A 142 12.21 18.51 -9.87
CA VAL A 142 12.19 19.41 -11.03
C VAL A 142 12.60 20.80 -10.62
N LYS A 143 13.34 21.45 -11.52
CA LYS A 143 13.64 22.88 -11.43
C LYS A 143 12.58 23.61 -12.25
N PRO A 144 11.76 24.47 -11.62
CA PRO A 144 10.79 25.26 -12.38
C PRO A 144 11.50 26.24 -13.30
N ASP A 145 10.90 26.50 -14.46
CA ASP A 145 11.37 27.57 -15.34
C ASP A 145 11.06 28.93 -14.69
N TYR A 146 11.95 29.92 -14.92
CA TYR A 146 11.77 31.29 -14.47
C TYR A 146 12.50 32.24 -15.42
N VAL A 147 12.10 33.51 -15.44
CA VAL A 147 12.73 34.56 -16.25
C VAL A 147 13.69 35.36 -15.39
N PRO A 148 15.02 35.18 -15.56
CA PRO A 148 16.01 35.92 -14.79
C PRO A 148 15.86 37.45 -14.94
N GLY A 149 15.89 38.16 -13.80
CA GLY A 149 15.76 39.62 -13.78
C GLY A 149 14.31 40.14 -13.75
N ILE A 150 13.30 39.25 -13.94
CA ILE A 150 11.87 39.57 -13.82
C ILE A 150 11.24 38.81 -12.65
N GLU A 151 11.65 37.56 -12.45
CA GLU A 151 11.12 36.67 -11.42
C GLU A 151 12.22 36.22 -10.46
N ASP A 152 11.87 36.00 -9.20
CA ASP A 152 12.76 35.36 -8.26
C ASP A 152 13.01 33.91 -8.66
N LYS A 153 14.25 33.45 -8.46
CA LYS A 153 14.60 32.06 -8.77
C LYS A 153 13.81 31.11 -7.87
N PRO A 154 12.93 30.28 -8.44
CA PRO A 154 12.10 29.37 -7.65
C PRO A 154 12.93 28.23 -7.05
N ASN A 155 12.46 27.69 -5.92
CA ASN A 155 13.01 26.49 -5.33
C ASN A 155 12.84 25.27 -6.23
N LEU A 156 13.67 24.26 -6.03
CA LEU A 156 13.41 22.93 -6.56
C LEU A 156 12.12 22.38 -5.97
N ARG A 157 11.36 21.63 -6.75
CA ARG A 157 10.10 21.04 -6.26
C ARG A 157 9.95 19.57 -6.62
N TYR A 158 9.27 18.82 -5.76
CA TYR A 158 8.86 17.45 -6.05
C TYR A 158 7.65 17.43 -6.99
N ARG A 159 7.74 16.63 -8.06
CA ARG A 159 6.63 16.33 -8.97
C ARG A 159 6.36 14.83 -8.98
N ARG A 160 5.11 14.43 -8.88
CA ARG A 160 4.70 13.01 -8.97
C ARG A 160 5.10 12.40 -10.31
N ASP A 161 5.66 11.20 -10.25
CA ASP A 161 6.09 10.39 -11.41
C ASP A 161 5.72 8.92 -11.20
N ASP A 162 4.44 8.67 -10.95
CA ASP A 162 3.93 7.33 -10.70
C ASP A 162 3.96 6.46 -11.96
N GLN A 163 4.26 5.18 -11.77
CA GLN A 163 4.36 4.21 -12.85
C GLN A 163 3.50 2.99 -12.58
N MET A 164 2.81 2.49 -13.61
CA MET A 164 1.95 1.32 -13.49
C MET A 164 2.63 0.07 -14.00
N PHE A 165 2.39 -1.04 -13.31
CA PHE A 165 2.93 -2.34 -13.64
C PHE A 165 1.86 -3.43 -13.55
N THR A 166 2.02 -4.46 -14.34
CA THR A 166 1.37 -5.75 -14.13
C THR A 166 2.41 -6.74 -13.64
N LEU A 167 2.04 -7.55 -12.68
CA LEU A 167 2.81 -8.71 -12.24
C LEU A 167 2.04 -9.95 -12.61
N LYS A 168 2.63 -10.79 -13.48
CA LYS A 168 2.05 -12.04 -13.93
C LYS A 168 3.15 -13.10 -14.06
N ASP A 169 2.92 -14.30 -13.53
CA ASP A 169 3.87 -15.42 -13.56
C ASP A 169 5.28 -15.01 -13.10
N GLY A 170 5.35 -14.20 -12.02
CA GLY A 170 6.60 -13.66 -11.49
C GLY A 170 7.29 -12.63 -12.40
N LYS A 171 6.65 -12.13 -13.44
CA LYS A 171 7.21 -11.15 -14.39
C LYS A 171 6.52 -9.81 -14.23
N LEU A 172 7.30 -8.82 -13.80
CA LEU A 172 6.86 -7.43 -13.70
C LEU A 172 6.98 -6.74 -15.06
N ARG A 173 5.88 -6.14 -15.55
CA ARG A 173 5.84 -5.43 -16.84
C ARG A 173 5.24 -4.05 -16.66
N LYS A 174 6.00 -3.01 -17.03
CA LYS A 174 5.51 -1.62 -17.04
C LYS A 174 4.48 -1.42 -18.16
N PHE A 175 3.42 -0.68 -17.88
CA PHE A 175 2.49 -0.21 -18.89
C PHE A 175 2.15 1.27 -18.72
N LYS A 176 1.76 1.93 -19.80
CA LYS A 176 1.40 3.35 -19.79
C LYS A 176 -0.01 3.51 -19.21
N LEU A 177 -0.17 4.41 -18.24
CA LEU A 177 -1.47 4.73 -17.66
C LEU A 177 -2.31 5.54 -18.65
N ASN A 178 -3.04 4.83 -19.52
CA ASN A 178 -4.05 5.40 -20.40
C ASN A 178 -5.19 4.38 -20.62
N LYS A 179 -6.34 4.87 -21.06
CA LYS A 179 -7.55 4.05 -21.25
C LYS A 179 -7.30 2.84 -22.16
N LYS A 180 -6.56 3.03 -23.27
CA LYS A 180 -6.27 1.94 -24.23
C LYS A 180 -5.49 0.81 -23.56
N ALA A 181 -4.42 1.14 -22.82
CA ALA A 181 -3.61 0.15 -22.12
C ALA A 181 -4.38 -0.56 -21.01
N ILE A 182 -5.22 0.18 -20.24
CA ILE A 182 -6.07 -0.42 -19.23
C ILE A 182 -7.06 -1.40 -19.87
N PHE A 183 -7.78 -1.01 -20.92
CA PHE A 183 -8.76 -1.87 -21.58
C PHE A 183 -8.13 -3.14 -22.14
N SER A 184 -6.89 -3.04 -22.67
CA SER A 184 -6.17 -4.20 -23.19
C SER A 184 -5.77 -5.24 -22.14
N LEU A 185 -5.85 -4.92 -20.84
CA LEU A 185 -5.59 -5.86 -19.75
C LEU A 185 -6.75 -6.86 -19.55
N PHE A 186 -7.93 -6.54 -20.05
CA PHE A 186 -9.11 -7.41 -19.92
C PHE A 186 -9.28 -8.26 -21.18
N LYS A 187 -9.31 -9.58 -21.01
CA LYS A 187 -9.60 -10.53 -22.10
C LYS A 187 -10.93 -10.10 -22.75
N ASN A 188 -11.46 -10.67 -23.65
CA ASN A 188 -12.73 -10.49 -24.37
C ASN A 188 -13.80 -9.54 -23.75
N LYS A 189 -13.47 -8.78 -22.70
CA LYS A 189 -14.35 -7.85 -21.96
C LYS A 189 -14.08 -6.36 -22.22
N GLU A 190 -13.21 -6.05 -23.15
CA GLU A 190 -12.82 -4.65 -23.43
C GLU A 190 -14.03 -3.72 -23.67
N SER A 191 -15.04 -4.18 -24.39
CA SER A 191 -16.26 -3.41 -24.67
C SER A 191 -17.09 -3.17 -23.41
N GLU A 192 -17.22 -4.15 -22.53
CA GLU A 192 -17.94 -4.04 -21.26
C GLU A 192 -17.21 -3.08 -20.30
N VAL A 193 -15.89 -3.19 -20.22
CA VAL A 193 -15.05 -2.29 -19.42
C VAL A 193 -15.16 -0.85 -19.93
N LYS A 194 -15.12 -0.62 -21.23
CA LYS A 194 -15.34 0.72 -21.83
C LYS A 194 -16.70 1.30 -21.47
N LYS A 195 -17.77 0.49 -21.53
CA LYS A 195 -19.12 0.89 -21.13
C LYS A 195 -19.14 1.24 -19.63
N TYR A 196 -18.54 0.42 -18.79
CA TYR A 196 -18.45 0.66 -17.34
C TYR A 196 -17.72 1.96 -17.01
N PHE A 197 -16.58 2.24 -17.66
CA PHE A 197 -15.86 3.50 -17.53
C PHE A 197 -16.74 4.72 -17.82
N LYS A 198 -17.53 4.65 -18.90
CA LYS A 198 -18.42 5.74 -19.30
C LYS A 198 -19.57 5.92 -18.32
N SER A 199 -20.24 4.84 -17.94
CA SER A 199 -21.43 4.88 -17.07
C SER A 199 -21.09 5.37 -15.67
N ASN A 200 -19.92 5.00 -15.12
CA ASN A 200 -19.48 5.36 -13.77
C ASN A 200 -18.53 6.57 -13.74
N LYS A 201 -18.31 7.25 -14.88
CA LYS A 201 -17.42 8.43 -15.00
C LYS A 201 -16.01 8.20 -14.44
N ILE A 202 -15.46 7.00 -14.63
CA ILE A 202 -14.18 6.56 -14.08
C ILE A 202 -13.02 7.46 -14.51
N SER A 203 -12.24 7.92 -13.53
CA SER A 203 -10.98 8.63 -13.72
C SER A 203 -9.77 7.69 -13.60
N ILE A 204 -8.97 7.58 -14.65
CA ILE A 204 -7.73 6.79 -14.59
C ILE A 204 -6.66 7.38 -13.66
N ARG A 205 -6.84 8.61 -13.19
CA ARG A 205 -5.92 9.28 -12.26
C ARG A 205 -6.29 9.05 -10.80
N ASP A 206 -7.46 8.50 -10.55
CA ASP A 206 -7.95 8.17 -9.21
C ASP A 206 -7.74 6.68 -8.95
N ASP A 207 -7.01 6.36 -7.87
CA ASP A 207 -6.69 4.98 -7.52
C ASP A 207 -7.92 4.20 -7.05
N ALA A 208 -8.88 4.86 -6.40
CA ALA A 208 -10.13 4.22 -5.97
C ALA A 208 -10.99 3.84 -7.19
N ASP A 209 -11.08 4.73 -8.16
CA ASP A 209 -11.77 4.47 -9.43
C ASP A 209 -11.11 3.32 -10.20
N LEU A 210 -9.77 3.31 -10.28
CA LEU A 210 -9.03 2.21 -10.91
C LEU A 210 -9.27 0.89 -10.17
N LYS A 211 -9.18 0.92 -8.83
CA LYS A 211 -9.44 -0.26 -8.01
C LYS A 211 -10.85 -0.79 -8.24
N LEU A 212 -11.86 0.09 -8.28
CA LEU A 212 -13.25 -0.29 -8.55
C LEU A 212 -13.40 -1.03 -9.89
N VAL A 213 -12.76 -0.55 -10.94
CA VAL A 213 -12.78 -1.21 -12.26
C VAL A 213 -12.10 -2.55 -12.20
N PHE A 214 -10.88 -2.60 -11.67
CA PHE A 214 -10.09 -3.83 -11.64
C PHE A 214 -10.77 -4.89 -10.76
N ASP A 215 -11.33 -4.54 -9.62
CA ASP A 215 -12.01 -5.48 -8.74
C ASP A 215 -13.30 -6.02 -9.38
N ASN A 216 -14.05 -5.17 -10.12
CA ASN A 216 -15.27 -5.59 -10.81
C ASN A 216 -15.00 -6.58 -11.96
N PHE A 217 -13.84 -6.49 -12.61
CA PHE A 217 -13.44 -7.33 -13.74
C PHE A 217 -12.20 -8.19 -13.46
N LYS A 218 -11.86 -8.43 -12.20
CA LYS A 218 -10.60 -9.09 -11.82
C LYS A 218 -10.40 -10.49 -12.42
N ASN A 219 -11.48 -11.23 -12.66
CA ASN A 219 -11.44 -12.56 -13.24
C ASN A 219 -11.17 -12.56 -14.76
N ASP A 220 -11.30 -11.40 -15.41
CA ASP A 220 -11.07 -11.20 -16.83
C ASP A 220 -9.69 -10.61 -17.14
N LEU A 221 -8.84 -10.39 -16.14
CA LEU A 221 -7.45 -9.92 -16.30
C LEU A 221 -6.58 -11.00 -16.96
N LYS A 222 -5.67 -10.59 -17.87
CA LYS A 222 -4.81 -11.49 -18.69
C LYS A 222 -3.32 -11.19 -18.53
#